data_39a2ddc2e0c65131af93b3087947c3c5
#
_entry.id   39a2ddc2e0c65131af93b3087947c3c5
#
_cell.length_a   1.000
_cell.length_b   1.000
_cell.length_c   1.000
_cell.angle_alpha   90.00
_cell.angle_beta   90.00
_cell.angle_gamma   90.00
#
_symmetry.space_group_name_H-M   'P 1'
#
loop_
_entity.id
_entity.type
_entity.pdbx_description
1 polymer ?
#
loop_
_entity_poly.entity_id
_entity_poly.type
_entity_poly.pdbx_seq_one_letter_code
_entity_poly.pdbx_strand_id
1 'polypeptide(L)'
;MPTTTIDGIATRYEVIGSGPPLLMYAPGGFNATIEAWSTLGSYARIKLLDHLPKRFTCILFDRRECGQSGGRVERVTWQHFVAQGKGLLDHLGIKRAHLIGGCMGCPPVTAFAVAHPKMVSSMILYWPVGGAKYRIASHQRFAEHLAFVTGDGLDGVVALVRKDGKPFGADPRGGPWASVIKRDSAFAAAYAKQDREHYKSICEGMCRALFDRDTAPGAEPEDLMRVDIPALVVPGHDASHATSAARYLEECLPRSDYWDVPVERQDEDATNARVLEFLAKVRA
;
A
#
# COMPACT_ATOMS: atom_id res chain seq x y z
N MET A 1 11.54 1.02 -17.94
CA MET A 1 11.09 1.74 -16.74
C MET A 1 12.22 1.75 -15.74
N PRO A 2 12.45 2.85 -15.05
CA PRO A 2 13.56 2.94 -14.10
C PRO A 2 13.36 1.98 -12.92
N THR A 3 14.49 1.47 -12.42
CA THR A 3 14.56 0.57 -11.27
C THR A 3 15.74 1.00 -10.41
N THR A 4 15.55 1.01 -9.10
CA THR A 4 16.64 1.24 -8.13
C THR A 4 16.63 0.15 -7.07
N THR A 5 17.73 -0.01 -6.35
CA THR A 5 17.82 -0.98 -5.24
C THR A 5 17.61 -0.27 -3.92
N ILE A 6 16.60 -0.70 -3.16
CA ILE A 6 16.29 -0.20 -1.82
C ILE A 6 16.25 -1.39 -0.88
N ASP A 7 17.03 -1.34 0.19
CA ASP A 7 17.17 -2.45 1.15
C ASP A 7 17.49 -3.81 0.47
N GLY A 8 18.34 -3.78 -0.58
CA GLY A 8 18.67 -4.97 -1.36
C GLY A 8 17.56 -5.51 -2.26
N ILE A 9 16.43 -4.81 -2.37
CA ILE A 9 15.28 -5.19 -3.20
C ILE A 9 15.18 -4.24 -4.38
N ALA A 10 15.11 -4.79 -5.60
CA ALA A 10 14.85 -4.01 -6.81
C ALA A 10 13.47 -3.35 -6.71
N THR A 11 13.41 -2.03 -6.84
CA THR A 11 12.18 -1.25 -6.80
C THR A 11 11.95 -0.58 -8.15
N ARG A 12 10.88 -0.98 -8.86
CA ARG A 12 10.42 -0.28 -10.07
C ARG A 12 9.71 0.99 -9.64
N TYR A 13 10.01 2.10 -10.33
CA TYR A 13 9.35 3.38 -10.10
C TYR A 13 9.13 4.15 -11.39
N GLU A 14 8.30 5.16 -11.34
CA GLU A 14 8.08 6.17 -12.38
C GLU A 14 7.99 7.55 -11.73
N VAL A 15 8.49 8.55 -12.46
CA VAL A 15 8.36 9.96 -12.08
C VAL A 15 7.71 10.68 -13.25
N ILE A 16 6.52 11.25 -13.02
CA ILE A 16 5.74 11.94 -14.04
C ILE A 16 5.28 13.31 -13.55
N GLY A 17 5.17 14.25 -14.47
CA GLY A 17 4.75 15.62 -14.16
C GLY A 17 5.88 16.50 -13.65
N SER A 18 5.52 17.69 -13.16
CA SER A 18 6.45 18.68 -12.62
C SER A 18 5.78 19.53 -11.55
N GLY A 19 6.57 19.96 -10.55
CA GLY A 19 6.10 20.71 -9.38
C GLY A 19 6.52 20.08 -8.06
N PRO A 20 5.84 20.42 -6.94
CA PRO A 20 6.13 19.83 -5.65
C PRO A 20 6.05 18.28 -5.67
N PRO A 21 6.96 17.58 -4.97
CA PRO A 21 6.98 16.11 -4.96
C PRO A 21 5.74 15.52 -4.28
N LEU A 22 5.17 14.48 -4.89
CA LEU A 22 4.05 13.69 -4.37
C LEU A 22 4.38 12.20 -4.50
N LEU A 23 4.71 11.56 -3.38
CA LEU A 23 4.96 10.12 -3.32
C LEU A 23 3.63 9.36 -3.21
N MET A 24 3.42 8.38 -4.08
CA MET A 24 2.15 7.71 -4.26
C MET A 24 2.23 6.21 -3.91
N TYR A 25 1.69 5.83 -2.75
CA TYR A 25 1.55 4.43 -2.31
C TYR A 25 0.32 3.79 -2.95
N ALA A 26 0.54 2.91 -3.92
CA ALA A 26 -0.50 2.34 -4.75
C ALA A 26 -1.54 1.50 -3.98
N PRO A 27 -2.81 1.51 -4.43
CA PRO A 27 -3.82 0.57 -3.97
C PRO A 27 -3.53 -0.86 -4.47
N GLY A 28 -4.29 -1.86 -4.00
CA GLY A 28 -4.24 -3.22 -4.56
C GLY A 28 -3.71 -4.30 -3.63
N GLY A 29 -3.56 -4.03 -2.34
CA GLY A 29 -3.13 -5.03 -1.37
C GLY A 29 -1.76 -5.62 -1.69
N PHE A 30 -1.65 -6.94 -1.80
CA PHE A 30 -0.44 -7.64 -2.23
C PHE A 30 -0.24 -7.63 -3.76
N ASN A 31 -0.92 -6.75 -4.48
CA ASN A 31 -0.72 -6.48 -5.90
C ASN A 31 -0.70 -4.96 -6.16
N ALA A 32 -0.05 -4.21 -5.26
CA ALA A 32 0.05 -2.75 -5.33
C ALA A 32 1.12 -2.36 -6.36
N THR A 33 0.66 -2.02 -7.56
CA THR A 33 1.50 -1.63 -8.70
C THR A 33 1.18 -0.22 -9.17
N ILE A 34 2.06 0.37 -9.97
CA ILE A 34 1.86 1.69 -10.58
C ILE A 34 0.54 1.70 -11.37
N GLU A 35 0.27 0.65 -12.12
CA GLU A 35 -0.93 0.52 -12.96
C GLU A 35 -2.23 0.49 -12.15
N ALA A 36 -2.18 0.10 -10.87
CA ALA A 36 -3.37 0.04 -10.01
C ALA A 36 -4.05 1.40 -9.84
N TRP A 37 -3.31 2.50 -9.95
CA TRP A 37 -3.87 3.85 -9.95
C TRP A 37 -4.80 4.15 -11.12
N SER A 38 -4.66 3.44 -12.25
CA SER A 38 -5.44 3.65 -13.47
C SER A 38 -6.36 2.48 -13.83
N THR A 39 -6.19 1.31 -13.18
CA THR A 39 -6.92 0.10 -13.57
C THR A 39 -7.81 -0.46 -12.48
N LEU A 40 -7.57 -0.10 -11.22
CA LEU A 40 -8.26 -0.72 -10.10
C LEU A 40 -9.50 0.07 -9.67
N GLY A 41 -10.69 -0.49 -9.90
CA GLY A 41 -11.95 -0.04 -9.30
C GLY A 41 -12.20 1.46 -9.38
N SER A 42 -12.43 2.09 -8.23
CA SER A 42 -12.66 3.55 -8.13
C SER A 42 -11.48 4.39 -8.57
N TYR A 43 -10.25 3.88 -8.46
CA TYR A 43 -9.04 4.62 -8.91
C TYR A 43 -9.03 4.81 -10.43
N ALA A 44 -9.48 3.81 -11.19
CA ALA A 44 -9.67 3.93 -12.64
C ALA A 44 -10.73 5.00 -13.01
N ARG A 45 -11.75 5.15 -12.16
CA ARG A 45 -12.83 6.12 -12.36
C ARG A 45 -12.40 7.55 -12.08
N ILE A 46 -11.65 7.78 -11.00
CA ILE A 46 -11.27 9.14 -10.57
C ILE A 46 -10.05 9.70 -11.31
N LYS A 47 -9.29 8.87 -12.02
CA LYS A 47 -8.20 9.25 -12.92
C LYS A 47 -7.20 10.27 -12.34
N LEU A 48 -6.75 10.05 -11.11
CA LEU A 48 -5.81 10.96 -10.43
C LEU A 48 -4.56 11.25 -11.26
N LEU A 49 -4.08 10.28 -12.04
CA LEU A 49 -2.88 10.43 -12.87
C LEU A 49 -3.09 11.30 -14.12
N ASP A 50 -4.33 11.60 -14.51
CA ASP A 50 -4.64 12.54 -15.58
C ASP A 50 -4.62 14.01 -15.08
N HIS A 51 -4.68 14.23 -13.78
CA HIS A 51 -4.81 15.54 -13.15
C HIS A 51 -3.59 15.95 -12.32
N LEU A 52 -3.12 15.11 -11.41
CA LEU A 52 -2.04 15.42 -10.47
C LEU A 52 -0.71 15.77 -11.17
N PRO A 53 -0.26 15.08 -12.23
CA PRO A 53 1.01 15.39 -12.89
C PRO A 53 1.06 16.76 -13.58
N LYS A 54 -0.09 17.41 -13.78
CA LYS A 54 -0.15 18.78 -14.29
C LYS A 54 0.38 19.81 -13.31
N ARG A 55 0.49 19.49 -12.03
CA ARG A 55 0.86 20.42 -10.96
C ARG A 55 1.89 19.84 -9.96
N PHE A 56 2.13 18.53 -9.98
CA PHE A 56 3.00 17.84 -9.05
C PHE A 56 3.96 16.90 -9.78
N THR A 57 5.13 16.71 -9.19
CA THR A 57 6.04 15.62 -9.56
C THR A 57 5.55 14.37 -8.85
N CYS A 58 4.75 13.56 -9.54
CA CYS A 58 4.20 12.31 -9.02
C CYS A 58 5.26 11.21 -9.08
N ILE A 59 5.57 10.61 -7.93
CA ILE A 59 6.53 9.52 -7.76
C ILE A 59 5.75 8.26 -7.45
N LEU A 60 5.67 7.38 -8.44
CA LEU A 60 4.94 6.13 -8.37
C LEU A 60 5.92 4.97 -8.27
N PHE A 61 5.56 3.91 -7.61
CA PHE A 61 6.38 2.71 -7.53
C PHE A 61 5.54 1.46 -7.29
N ASP A 62 6.02 0.34 -7.80
CA ASP A 62 5.52 -0.97 -7.40
C ASP A 62 6.01 -1.25 -5.98
N ARG A 63 5.07 -1.54 -5.08
CA ARG A 63 5.45 -1.91 -3.73
C ARG A 63 6.28 -3.20 -3.77
N ARG A 64 7.22 -3.38 -2.84
CA ARG A 64 7.97 -4.62 -2.70
C ARG A 64 7.01 -5.82 -2.68
N GLU A 65 7.40 -6.94 -3.17
CA GLU A 65 6.63 -8.17 -3.44
C GLU A 65 5.56 -8.03 -4.54
N CYS A 66 5.40 -6.85 -5.16
CA CYS A 66 4.35 -6.58 -6.14
C CYS A 66 4.93 -6.21 -7.52
N GLY A 67 4.14 -6.44 -8.56
CA GLY A 67 4.43 -5.99 -9.93
C GLY A 67 5.82 -6.36 -10.41
N GLN A 68 6.60 -5.37 -10.82
CA GLN A 68 7.98 -5.51 -11.31
C GLN A 68 9.04 -5.28 -10.20
N SER A 69 8.63 -4.90 -8.99
CA SER A 69 9.53 -4.81 -7.86
C SER A 69 9.88 -6.20 -7.31
N GLY A 70 11.11 -6.37 -6.83
CA GLY A 70 11.57 -7.59 -6.18
C GLY A 70 10.90 -7.84 -4.85
N GLY A 71 11.36 -8.88 -4.16
CA GLY A 71 10.87 -9.23 -2.85
C GLY A 71 11.86 -10.09 -2.09
N ARG A 72 11.57 -10.31 -0.82
CA ARG A 72 12.31 -11.19 0.08
C ARG A 72 11.31 -11.97 0.94
N VAL A 73 11.56 -13.27 1.14
CA VAL A 73 10.73 -14.07 2.05
C VAL A 73 11.11 -13.70 3.48
N GLU A 74 10.34 -12.82 4.08
CA GLU A 74 10.52 -12.33 5.45
C GLU A 74 9.21 -11.84 6.04
N ARG A 75 9.14 -11.62 7.34
CA ARG A 75 7.98 -11.01 8.00
C ARG A 75 7.87 -9.54 7.63
N VAL A 76 7.19 -9.24 6.53
CA VAL A 76 6.93 -7.87 6.10
C VAL A 76 6.01 -7.15 7.09
N THR A 77 6.34 -5.90 7.39
CA THR A 77 5.59 -4.99 8.27
C THR A 77 5.40 -3.65 7.58
N TRP A 78 4.63 -2.74 8.17
CA TRP A 78 4.45 -1.38 7.65
C TRP A 78 5.78 -0.64 7.52
N GLN A 79 6.73 -0.89 8.41
CA GLN A 79 8.05 -0.26 8.39
C GLN A 79 8.88 -0.63 7.15
N HIS A 80 8.70 -1.84 6.59
CA HIS A 80 9.35 -2.21 5.33
C HIS A 80 8.82 -1.40 4.16
N PHE A 81 7.51 -1.08 4.13
CA PHE A 81 6.93 -0.22 3.11
C PHE A 81 7.34 1.25 3.30
N VAL A 82 7.47 1.72 4.55
CA VAL A 82 8.03 3.03 4.88
C VAL A 82 9.48 3.13 4.39
N ALA A 83 10.31 2.13 4.69
CA ALA A 83 11.71 2.08 4.26
C ALA A 83 11.85 2.13 2.73
N GLN A 84 10.97 1.42 1.99
CA GLN A 84 10.96 1.48 0.53
C GLN A 84 10.65 2.88 0.02
N GLY A 85 9.59 3.52 0.50
CA GLY A 85 9.23 4.89 0.07
C GLY A 85 10.28 5.92 0.46
N LYS A 86 10.85 5.81 1.67
CA LYS A 86 11.95 6.67 2.12
C LYS A 86 13.19 6.50 1.24
N GLY A 87 13.61 5.25 1.01
CA GLY A 87 14.76 4.97 0.15
C GLY A 87 14.58 5.48 -1.28
N LEU A 88 13.34 5.47 -1.81
CA LEU A 88 13.04 6.04 -3.11
C LEU A 88 13.17 7.58 -3.10
N LEU A 89 12.66 8.27 -2.08
CA LEU A 89 12.85 9.72 -1.92
C LEU A 89 14.34 10.08 -1.78
N ASP A 90 15.10 9.32 -1.00
CA ASP A 90 16.55 9.52 -0.83
C ASP A 90 17.29 9.32 -2.16
N HIS A 91 16.95 8.27 -2.93
CA HIS A 91 17.52 8.01 -4.26
C HIS A 91 17.27 9.16 -5.25
N LEU A 92 16.10 9.79 -5.16
CA LEU A 92 15.73 10.93 -5.99
C LEU A 92 16.21 12.29 -5.43
N GLY A 93 16.89 12.31 -4.29
CA GLY A 93 17.37 13.53 -3.64
C GLY A 93 16.26 14.39 -3.04
N ILE A 94 15.08 13.82 -2.80
CA ILE A 94 13.89 14.53 -2.32
C ILE A 94 13.86 14.50 -0.79
N LYS A 95 13.97 15.67 -0.17
CA LYS A 95 14.00 15.80 1.29
C LYS A 95 12.61 15.88 1.92
N ARG A 96 11.62 16.33 1.17
CA ARG A 96 10.25 16.49 1.66
C ARG A 96 9.25 16.33 0.51
N ALA A 97 8.13 15.64 0.77
CA ALA A 97 7.10 15.37 -0.22
C ALA A 97 5.70 15.39 0.41
N HIS A 98 4.67 15.63 -0.39
CA HIS A 98 3.32 15.19 -0.08
C HIS A 98 3.25 13.68 -0.24
N LEU A 99 2.41 13.01 0.57
CA LEU A 99 2.17 11.57 0.46
C LEU A 99 0.70 11.31 0.11
N ILE A 100 0.45 10.38 -0.79
CA ILE A 100 -0.90 9.86 -1.02
C ILE A 100 -0.89 8.35 -0.93
N GLY A 101 -1.85 7.79 -0.22
CA GLY A 101 -2.10 6.36 -0.16
C GLY A 101 -3.51 6.03 -0.65
N GLY A 102 -3.61 4.99 -1.46
CA GLY A 102 -4.90 4.41 -1.84
C GLY A 102 -5.07 3.04 -1.19
N CYS A 103 -6.25 2.73 -0.64
CA CYS A 103 -6.55 1.42 -0.06
C CYS A 103 -5.49 0.98 0.97
N MET A 104 -4.85 -0.16 0.77
CA MET A 104 -3.72 -0.65 1.58
C MET A 104 -2.42 0.19 1.41
N GLY A 105 -2.45 1.26 0.62
CA GLY A 105 -1.40 2.29 0.58
C GLY A 105 -1.54 3.34 1.69
N CYS A 106 -2.70 3.47 2.34
CA CYS A 106 -2.90 4.44 3.44
C CYS A 106 -2.09 4.10 4.71
N PRO A 107 -2.05 2.84 5.20
CA PRO A 107 -1.25 2.48 6.36
C PRO A 107 0.24 2.85 6.27
N PRO A 108 0.98 2.58 5.16
CA PRO A 108 2.36 3.04 5.07
C PRO A 108 2.50 4.55 5.00
N VAL A 109 1.50 5.31 4.51
CA VAL A 109 1.53 6.78 4.55
C VAL A 109 1.47 7.29 5.99
N THR A 110 0.56 6.77 6.82
CA THR A 110 0.48 7.15 8.23
C THR A 110 1.72 6.72 9.01
N ALA A 111 2.21 5.49 8.79
CA ALA A 111 3.43 5.01 9.41
C ALA A 111 4.67 5.82 8.98
N PHE A 112 4.73 6.27 7.73
CA PHE A 112 5.80 7.16 7.24
C PHE A 112 5.77 8.52 7.95
N ALA A 113 4.58 9.11 8.09
CA ALA A 113 4.43 10.39 8.77
C ALA A 113 4.86 10.34 10.24
N VAL A 114 4.57 9.24 10.93
CA VAL A 114 5.06 9.00 12.29
C VAL A 114 6.58 8.83 12.32
N ALA A 115 7.14 8.00 11.45
CA ALA A 115 8.58 7.69 11.47
C ALA A 115 9.46 8.86 10.95
N HIS A 116 8.95 9.63 9.99
CA HIS A 116 9.72 10.68 9.29
C HIS A 116 8.92 11.98 9.13
N PRO A 117 8.39 12.59 10.20
CA PRO A 117 7.47 13.74 10.12
C PRO A 117 8.05 14.94 9.37
N LYS A 118 9.38 15.15 9.43
CA LYS A 118 10.07 16.25 8.73
C LYS A 118 10.13 16.07 7.21
N MET A 119 9.93 14.86 6.72
CA MET A 119 9.92 14.54 5.29
C MET A 119 8.52 14.64 4.66
N VAL A 120 7.47 14.90 5.45
CA VAL A 120 6.08 14.92 4.98
C VAL A 120 5.51 16.32 5.01
N SER A 121 4.99 16.79 3.89
CA SER A 121 4.30 18.08 3.77
C SER A 121 2.82 17.96 4.11
N SER A 122 2.17 16.91 3.60
CA SER A 122 0.79 16.54 3.90
C SER A 122 0.53 15.08 3.55
N MET A 123 -0.60 14.57 4.00
CA MET A 123 -1.08 13.22 3.69
C MET A 123 -2.44 13.27 2.99
N ILE A 124 -2.65 12.36 2.04
CA ILE A 124 -3.98 12.06 1.48
C ILE A 124 -4.23 10.57 1.68
N LEU A 125 -5.26 10.25 2.44
CA LEU A 125 -5.67 8.90 2.79
C LEU A 125 -6.96 8.59 2.05
N TYR A 126 -6.81 8.03 0.82
CA TYR A 126 -7.94 7.78 -0.07
C TYR A 126 -8.45 6.35 0.11
N TRP A 127 -9.64 6.20 0.67
CA TRP A 127 -10.25 4.92 1.01
C TRP A 127 -9.34 4.06 1.89
N PRO A 128 -9.02 4.51 3.10
CA PRO A 128 -8.18 3.72 3.99
C PRO A 128 -8.82 2.37 4.29
N VAL A 129 -8.02 1.31 4.22
CA VAL A 129 -8.46 -0.03 4.60
C VAL A 129 -8.69 -0.10 6.10
N GLY A 130 -9.60 -0.98 6.51
CA GLY A 130 -9.88 -1.27 7.91
C GLY A 130 -11.32 -1.73 8.13
N GLY A 131 -11.63 -1.97 9.38
CA GLY A 131 -12.88 -2.57 9.82
C GLY A 131 -12.76 -4.08 10.03
N ALA A 132 -13.68 -4.64 10.84
CA ALA A 132 -13.67 -6.05 11.22
C ALA A 132 -13.73 -6.99 10.00
N LYS A 133 -14.53 -6.67 8.99
CA LYS A 133 -14.63 -7.48 7.76
C LYS A 133 -13.30 -7.54 7.01
N TYR A 134 -12.60 -6.42 6.91
CA TYR A 134 -11.27 -6.37 6.28
C TYR A 134 -10.27 -7.25 7.03
N ARG A 135 -10.20 -7.12 8.36
CA ARG A 135 -9.30 -7.93 9.19
C ARG A 135 -9.62 -9.42 9.06
N ILE A 136 -10.88 -9.81 9.23
CA ILE A 136 -11.32 -11.21 9.13
C ILE A 136 -10.96 -11.79 7.74
N ALA A 137 -11.31 -11.10 6.66
CA ALA A 137 -11.01 -11.56 5.30
C ALA A 137 -9.51 -11.68 5.05
N SER A 138 -8.70 -10.78 5.62
CA SER A 138 -7.24 -10.86 5.51
C SER A 138 -6.68 -12.07 6.25
N HIS A 139 -7.12 -12.33 7.49
CA HIS A 139 -6.74 -13.53 8.24
C HIS A 139 -7.16 -14.82 7.53
N GLN A 140 -8.37 -14.85 6.95
CA GLN A 140 -8.85 -16.01 6.18
C GLN A 140 -7.95 -16.30 4.97
N ARG A 141 -7.52 -15.27 4.22
CA ARG A 141 -6.58 -15.46 3.09
C ARG A 141 -5.26 -16.07 3.53
N PHE A 142 -4.70 -15.62 4.65
CA PHE A 142 -3.47 -16.22 5.19
C PHE A 142 -3.70 -17.65 5.68
N ALA A 143 -4.82 -17.93 6.35
CA ALA A 143 -5.15 -19.27 6.80
C ALA A 143 -5.32 -20.25 5.61
N GLU A 144 -5.99 -19.81 4.53
CA GLU A 144 -6.14 -20.60 3.30
C GLU A 144 -4.79 -20.87 2.63
N HIS A 145 -3.91 -19.86 2.56
CA HIS A 145 -2.55 -20.03 2.08
C HIS A 145 -1.77 -21.07 2.89
N LEU A 146 -1.80 -20.93 4.22
CA LEU A 146 -1.07 -21.84 5.11
C LEU A 146 -1.61 -23.27 5.08
N ALA A 147 -2.92 -23.44 4.90
CA ALA A 147 -3.52 -24.76 4.68
C ALA A 147 -3.00 -25.40 3.39
N PHE A 148 -2.92 -24.62 2.29
CA PHE A 148 -2.35 -25.07 1.03
C PHE A 148 -0.87 -25.44 1.16
N VAL A 149 -0.07 -24.59 1.80
CA VAL A 149 1.36 -24.88 2.10
C VAL A 149 1.52 -26.16 2.93
N THR A 150 0.60 -26.43 3.86
CA THR A 150 0.64 -27.64 4.70
C THR A 150 0.39 -28.90 3.87
N GLY A 151 -0.55 -28.88 2.92
CA GLY A 151 -0.89 -30.02 2.07
C GLY A 151 0.08 -30.22 0.90
N ASP A 152 0.32 -29.15 0.13
CA ASP A 152 1.01 -29.21 -1.17
C ASP A 152 2.47 -28.72 -1.12
N GLY A 153 2.92 -28.16 0.01
CA GLY A 153 4.27 -27.64 0.18
C GLY A 153 4.52 -26.35 -0.61
N LEU A 154 5.75 -25.83 -0.49
CA LEU A 154 6.16 -24.61 -1.21
C LEU A 154 6.39 -24.86 -2.70
N ASP A 155 6.75 -26.08 -3.09
CA ASP A 155 6.80 -26.51 -4.49
C ASP A 155 5.42 -26.44 -5.14
N GLY A 156 4.37 -26.88 -4.42
CA GLY A 156 2.97 -26.76 -4.85
C GLY A 156 2.54 -25.31 -5.07
N VAL A 157 2.95 -24.39 -4.18
CA VAL A 157 2.71 -22.93 -4.36
C VAL A 157 3.38 -22.43 -5.64
N VAL A 158 4.65 -22.78 -5.88
CA VAL A 158 5.38 -22.38 -7.09
C VAL A 158 4.69 -22.92 -8.34
N ALA A 159 4.29 -24.19 -8.34
CA ALA A 159 3.60 -24.82 -9.46
C ALA A 159 2.26 -24.13 -9.77
N LEU A 160 1.45 -23.86 -8.72
CA LEU A 160 0.18 -23.14 -8.85
C LEU A 160 0.37 -21.74 -9.45
N VAL A 161 1.28 -20.96 -8.88
CA VAL A 161 1.51 -19.57 -9.32
C VAL A 161 2.03 -19.52 -10.74
N ARG A 162 2.91 -20.44 -11.14
CA ARG A 162 3.45 -20.51 -12.50
C ARG A 162 2.40 -20.90 -13.52
N LYS A 163 1.46 -21.76 -13.15
CA LYS A 163 0.35 -22.20 -14.01
C LYS A 163 -0.70 -21.10 -14.16
N ASP A 164 -1.25 -20.60 -13.05
CA ASP A 164 -2.44 -19.74 -13.03
C ASP A 164 -2.11 -18.26 -12.79
N GLY A 165 -1.06 -17.98 -12.02
CA GLY A 165 -0.47 -16.65 -11.81
C GLY A 165 -1.43 -15.57 -11.28
N LYS A 166 -2.42 -15.95 -10.47
CA LYS A 166 -3.37 -15.03 -9.87
C LYS A 166 -2.75 -14.28 -8.69
N PRO A 167 -3.14 -13.01 -8.47
CA PRO A 167 -2.73 -12.27 -7.27
C PRO A 167 -3.26 -12.92 -5.99
N PHE A 168 -2.56 -12.74 -4.88
CA PHE A 168 -2.93 -13.27 -3.55
C PHE A 168 -4.37 -12.93 -3.13
N GLY A 169 -4.87 -11.74 -3.49
CA GLY A 169 -6.25 -11.34 -3.21
C GLY A 169 -7.31 -12.11 -4.01
N ALA A 170 -6.94 -12.67 -5.17
CA ALA A 170 -7.84 -13.42 -6.05
C ALA A 170 -7.72 -14.94 -5.87
N ASP A 171 -6.54 -15.42 -5.51
CA ASP A 171 -6.27 -16.81 -5.14
C ASP A 171 -5.28 -16.87 -3.99
N PRO A 172 -5.76 -16.97 -2.75
CA PRO A 172 -4.90 -16.97 -1.58
C PRO A 172 -3.85 -18.08 -1.56
N ARG A 173 -4.08 -19.20 -2.22
CA ARG A 173 -3.14 -20.33 -2.27
C ARG A 173 -1.76 -19.93 -2.80
N GLY A 174 -1.70 -18.92 -3.71
CA GLY A 174 -0.45 -18.42 -4.28
C GLY A 174 0.44 -17.62 -3.31
N GLY A 175 -0.13 -17.12 -2.23
CA GLY A 175 0.57 -16.42 -1.16
C GLY A 175 1.04 -14.99 -1.51
N PRO A 176 1.64 -14.30 -0.52
CA PRO A 176 2.03 -12.89 -0.65
C PRO A 176 3.10 -12.61 -1.71
N TRP A 177 3.91 -13.60 -2.07
CA TRP A 177 5.00 -13.48 -3.04
C TRP A 177 4.64 -13.96 -4.45
N ALA A 178 3.36 -14.20 -4.75
CA ALA A 178 2.92 -14.72 -6.05
C ALA A 178 3.45 -13.91 -7.24
N SER A 179 3.46 -12.59 -7.17
CA SER A 179 3.99 -11.72 -8.24
C SER A 179 5.48 -11.97 -8.52
N VAL A 180 6.29 -12.15 -7.49
CA VAL A 180 7.74 -12.40 -7.61
C VAL A 180 8.00 -13.81 -8.10
N ILE A 181 7.31 -14.81 -7.54
CA ILE A 181 7.41 -16.23 -7.96
C ILE A 181 7.10 -16.37 -9.44
N LYS A 182 6.07 -15.68 -9.92
CA LYS A 182 5.66 -15.72 -11.33
C LYS A 182 6.75 -15.23 -12.27
N ARG A 183 7.45 -14.17 -11.90
CA ARG A 183 8.36 -13.43 -12.76
C ARG A 183 9.81 -13.88 -12.63
N ASP A 184 10.25 -14.20 -11.41
CA ASP A 184 11.65 -14.48 -11.08
C ASP A 184 11.84 -15.98 -10.80
N SER A 185 12.56 -16.65 -11.69
CA SER A 185 12.82 -18.09 -11.58
C SER A 185 13.81 -18.42 -10.47
N ALA A 186 14.79 -17.53 -10.21
CA ALA A 186 15.75 -17.73 -9.15
C ALA A 186 15.08 -17.56 -7.78
N PHE A 187 14.24 -16.53 -7.64
CA PHE A 187 13.42 -16.35 -6.45
C PHE A 187 12.49 -17.55 -6.21
N ALA A 188 11.79 -18.02 -7.24
CA ALA A 188 10.88 -19.18 -7.13
C ALA A 188 11.62 -20.45 -6.68
N ALA A 189 12.83 -20.70 -7.21
CA ALA A 189 13.65 -21.84 -6.80
C ALA A 189 14.16 -21.71 -5.35
N ALA A 190 14.51 -20.52 -4.91
CA ALA A 190 14.90 -20.25 -3.53
C ALA A 190 13.69 -20.32 -2.57
N TYR A 191 12.52 -19.84 -2.99
CA TYR A 191 11.27 -19.92 -2.25
C TYR A 191 10.86 -21.37 -1.98
N ALA A 192 10.90 -22.24 -2.99
CA ALA A 192 10.56 -23.66 -2.86
C ALA A 192 11.45 -24.41 -1.86
N LYS A 193 12.68 -23.95 -1.65
CA LYS A 193 13.66 -24.54 -0.74
C LYS A 193 13.59 -24.04 0.71
N GLN A 194 12.70 -23.09 1.00
CA GLN A 194 12.55 -22.57 2.36
C GLN A 194 12.10 -23.71 3.31
N ASP A 195 12.55 -23.63 4.57
CA ASP A 195 11.98 -24.48 5.61
C ASP A 195 10.50 -24.16 5.79
N ARG A 196 9.65 -25.17 5.70
CA ARG A 196 8.19 -25.00 5.67
C ARG A 196 7.66 -24.41 6.98
N GLU A 197 8.16 -24.86 8.13
CA GLU A 197 7.66 -24.37 9.42
C GLU A 197 8.16 -22.95 9.69
N HIS A 198 9.38 -22.63 9.31
CA HIS A 198 9.89 -21.26 9.35
C HIS A 198 9.08 -20.34 8.44
N TYR A 199 8.77 -20.76 7.21
CA TYR A 199 7.92 -20.02 6.27
C TYR A 199 6.52 -19.75 6.85
N LYS A 200 5.89 -20.74 7.47
CA LYS A 200 4.58 -20.59 8.13
C LYS A 200 4.66 -19.53 9.24
N SER A 201 5.69 -19.58 10.07
CA SER A 201 5.93 -18.56 11.11
C SER A 201 6.08 -17.14 10.54
N ILE A 202 6.78 -17.00 9.40
CA ILE A 202 6.90 -15.71 8.68
C ILE A 202 5.51 -15.21 8.26
N CYS A 203 4.69 -16.05 7.60
CA CYS A 203 3.35 -15.69 7.14
C CYS A 203 2.42 -15.31 8.28
N GLU A 204 2.39 -16.09 9.36
CA GLU A 204 1.61 -15.78 10.55
C GLU A 204 2.04 -14.48 11.21
N GLY A 205 3.36 -14.26 11.32
CA GLY A 205 3.91 -13.02 11.85
C GLY A 205 3.57 -11.81 10.98
N MET A 206 3.61 -11.96 9.64
CA MET A 206 3.19 -10.93 8.69
C MET A 206 1.69 -10.62 8.82
N CYS A 207 0.84 -11.66 8.88
CA CYS A 207 -0.60 -11.49 9.05
C CYS A 207 -0.92 -10.70 10.32
N ARG A 208 -0.32 -11.09 11.46
CA ARG A 208 -0.49 -10.38 12.73
C ARG A 208 0.01 -8.94 12.70
N ALA A 209 1.11 -8.67 11.99
CA ALA A 209 1.69 -7.31 11.92
C ALA A 209 0.92 -6.35 11.01
N LEU A 210 0.28 -6.88 9.94
CA LEU A 210 -0.42 -6.06 8.96
C LEU A 210 -1.93 -5.96 9.20
N PHE A 211 -2.53 -6.91 9.97
CA PHE A 211 -3.98 -6.99 10.19
C PHE A 211 -4.28 -7.20 11.68
N ASP A 212 -3.69 -6.35 12.53
CA ASP A 212 -3.70 -6.47 13.99
C ASP A 212 -4.98 -5.97 14.65
N ARG A 213 -5.76 -5.12 13.96
CA ARG A 213 -6.89 -4.39 14.58
C ARG A 213 -8.10 -4.23 13.65
N ASP A 214 -9.25 -3.94 14.25
CA ASP A 214 -10.52 -3.67 13.55
C ASP A 214 -10.67 -2.22 13.08
N THR A 215 -9.79 -1.32 13.51
CA THR A 215 -9.70 0.06 13.03
C THR A 215 -8.83 0.14 11.77
N ALA A 216 -8.31 1.31 11.41
CA ALA A 216 -7.32 1.43 10.35
C ALA A 216 -5.98 0.86 10.83
N PRO A 217 -5.36 -0.10 10.12
CA PRO A 217 -4.03 -0.59 10.45
C PRO A 217 -2.97 0.46 10.11
N GLY A 218 -1.74 0.27 10.59
CA GLY A 218 -0.61 1.16 10.31
C GLY A 218 0.06 1.66 11.59
N ALA A 219 0.07 2.96 11.81
CA ALA A 219 0.63 3.56 13.01
C ALA A 219 -0.29 3.41 14.24
N GLU A 220 0.29 3.47 15.43
CA GLU A 220 -0.46 3.43 16.68
C GLU A 220 -1.25 4.74 16.89
N PRO A 221 -2.42 4.70 17.55
CA PRO A 221 -3.24 5.90 17.77
C PRO A 221 -2.49 6.99 18.53
N GLU A 222 -1.72 6.64 19.56
CA GLU A 222 -0.93 7.57 20.34
C GLU A 222 0.14 8.29 19.52
N ASP A 223 0.68 7.63 18.52
CA ASP A 223 1.66 8.22 17.60
C ASP A 223 0.95 9.11 16.57
N LEU A 224 -0.20 8.68 16.03
CA LEU A 224 -1.02 9.48 15.12
C LEU A 224 -1.46 10.81 15.77
N MET A 225 -1.86 10.79 17.03
CA MET A 225 -2.28 11.98 17.79
C MET A 225 -1.15 13.01 17.98
N ARG A 226 0.11 12.63 17.74
CA ARG A 226 1.28 13.53 17.80
C ARG A 226 1.70 14.05 16.41
N VAL A 227 1.08 13.57 15.34
CA VAL A 227 1.43 13.96 13.98
C VAL A 227 0.81 15.31 13.64
N ASP A 228 1.60 16.38 13.69
CA ASP A 228 1.17 17.76 13.31
C ASP A 228 1.36 17.97 11.78
N ILE A 229 0.77 17.11 10.97
CA ILE A 229 0.84 17.15 9.51
C ILE A 229 -0.59 17.22 8.96
N PRO A 230 -0.91 18.16 8.03
CA PRO A 230 -2.22 18.21 7.41
C PRO A 230 -2.56 16.89 6.70
N ALA A 231 -3.76 16.38 6.91
CA ALA A 231 -4.23 15.13 6.32
C ALA A 231 -5.62 15.28 5.71
N LEU A 232 -5.79 14.92 4.45
CA LEU A 232 -7.09 14.73 3.83
C LEU A 232 -7.50 13.26 3.97
N VAL A 233 -8.63 13.01 4.60
CA VAL A 233 -9.19 11.67 4.76
C VAL A 233 -10.43 11.54 3.87
N VAL A 234 -10.39 10.62 2.91
CA VAL A 234 -11.49 10.35 1.98
C VAL A 234 -12.06 8.97 2.29
N PRO A 235 -13.30 8.87 2.80
CA PRO A 235 -13.90 7.59 3.19
C PRO A 235 -14.26 6.72 2.00
N GLY A 236 -14.06 5.39 2.16
CA GLY A 236 -14.73 4.38 1.36
C GLY A 236 -15.99 3.87 2.04
N HIS A 237 -16.70 2.94 1.37
CA HIS A 237 -17.93 2.33 1.90
C HIS A 237 -18.11 0.90 1.39
N ASP A 238 -17.16 0.04 1.68
CA ASP A 238 -17.25 -1.40 1.34
C ASP A 238 -16.63 -2.28 2.44
N ALA A 239 -16.56 -3.59 2.19
CA ALA A 239 -16.06 -4.55 3.16
C ALA A 239 -14.57 -4.37 3.54
N SER A 240 -13.77 -3.73 2.68
CA SER A 240 -12.35 -3.47 2.92
C SER A 240 -12.08 -2.05 3.37
N HIS A 241 -12.98 -1.13 3.07
CA HIS A 241 -12.84 0.31 3.32
C HIS A 241 -14.03 0.80 4.16
N ALA A 242 -14.12 0.26 5.39
CA ALA A 242 -15.18 0.66 6.31
C ALA A 242 -15.08 2.15 6.64
N THR A 243 -16.22 2.86 6.61
CA THR A 243 -16.29 4.27 7.00
C THR A 243 -15.71 4.51 8.40
N SER A 244 -15.88 3.55 9.32
CA SER A 244 -15.30 3.59 10.66
C SER A 244 -13.76 3.66 10.67
N ALA A 245 -13.09 3.06 9.68
CA ALA A 245 -11.62 3.16 9.57
C ALA A 245 -11.18 4.58 9.17
N ALA A 246 -11.92 5.24 8.28
CA ALA A 246 -11.68 6.63 7.92
C ALA A 246 -11.97 7.59 9.09
N ARG A 247 -13.08 7.36 9.82
CA ARG A 247 -13.43 8.14 11.02
C ARG A 247 -12.40 7.98 12.14
N TYR A 248 -11.89 6.76 12.35
CA TYR A 248 -10.80 6.53 13.29
C TYR A 248 -9.55 7.36 12.95
N LEU A 249 -9.17 7.44 11.67
CA LEU A 249 -8.04 8.27 11.26
C LEU A 249 -8.31 9.77 11.43
N GLU A 250 -9.53 10.22 11.15
CA GLU A 250 -9.97 11.59 11.42
C GLU A 250 -9.82 11.94 12.90
N GLU A 251 -10.30 11.06 13.79
CA GLU A 251 -10.24 11.27 15.24
C GLU A 251 -8.80 11.28 15.78
N CYS A 252 -7.92 10.43 15.24
CA CYS A 252 -6.54 10.33 15.68
C CYS A 252 -5.62 11.43 15.15
N LEU A 253 -5.91 12.01 13.98
CA LEU A 253 -5.03 12.98 13.32
C LEU A 253 -5.45 14.42 13.67
N PRO A 254 -4.64 15.19 14.43
CA PRO A 254 -5.02 16.52 14.92
C PRO A 254 -5.34 17.56 13.85
N ARG A 255 -4.78 17.37 12.62
CA ARG A 255 -4.98 18.26 11.48
C ARG A 255 -5.65 17.54 10.31
N SER A 256 -6.63 16.68 10.64
CA SER A 256 -7.43 16.00 9.63
C SER A 256 -8.48 16.92 9.01
N ASP A 257 -8.70 16.72 7.73
CA ASP A 257 -9.76 17.31 6.93
C ASP A 257 -10.54 16.13 6.31
N TYR A 258 -11.68 15.81 6.91
CA TYR A 258 -12.50 14.68 6.48
C TYR A 258 -13.46 15.12 5.38
N TRP A 259 -13.34 14.47 4.22
CA TRP A 259 -14.26 14.76 3.12
C TRP A 259 -15.53 13.93 3.24
N ASP A 260 -16.52 14.45 3.96
CA ASP A 260 -17.79 13.78 4.23
C ASP A 260 -18.72 13.79 3.00
N VAL A 261 -18.32 13.03 1.98
CA VAL A 261 -19.06 12.90 0.72
C VAL A 261 -19.30 11.43 0.40
N PRO A 262 -20.55 11.04 0.07
CA PRO A 262 -20.86 9.68 -0.33
C PRO A 262 -20.01 9.22 -1.51
N VAL A 263 -19.65 7.93 -1.53
CA VAL A 263 -18.79 7.32 -2.54
C VAL A 263 -19.30 7.55 -3.97
N GLU A 264 -20.62 7.58 -4.14
CA GLU A 264 -21.29 7.81 -5.42
C GLU A 264 -21.02 9.22 -5.99
N ARG A 265 -20.71 10.16 -5.12
CA ARG A 265 -20.34 11.55 -5.47
C ARG A 265 -18.83 11.79 -5.51
N GLN A 266 -18.03 10.79 -5.23
CA GLN A 266 -16.57 10.84 -5.39
C GLN A 266 -16.22 10.48 -6.85
N ASP A 267 -16.71 11.27 -7.80
CA ASP A 267 -16.41 11.14 -9.22
C ASP A 267 -15.03 11.77 -9.58
N GLU A 268 -14.67 11.76 -10.86
CA GLU A 268 -13.42 12.29 -11.36
C GLU A 268 -13.25 13.78 -11.00
N ASP A 269 -14.27 14.61 -11.32
CA ASP A 269 -14.17 16.05 -11.15
C ASP A 269 -14.14 16.48 -9.68
N ALA A 270 -15.08 15.96 -8.89
CA ALA A 270 -15.20 16.29 -7.47
C ALA A 270 -13.96 15.83 -6.69
N THR A 271 -13.47 14.61 -6.97
CA THR A 271 -12.29 14.08 -6.27
C THR A 271 -11.03 14.86 -6.62
N ASN A 272 -10.79 15.12 -7.91
CA ASN A 272 -9.59 15.85 -8.31
C ASN A 272 -9.63 17.31 -7.84
N ALA A 273 -10.79 17.97 -7.91
CA ALA A 273 -10.96 19.33 -7.37
C ALA A 273 -10.63 19.36 -5.88
N ARG A 274 -11.17 18.41 -5.09
CA ARG A 274 -10.95 18.31 -3.65
C ARG A 274 -9.49 18.06 -3.26
N VAL A 275 -8.85 17.10 -3.94
CA VAL A 275 -7.43 16.76 -3.72
C VAL A 275 -6.54 17.95 -4.07
N LEU A 276 -6.76 18.59 -5.22
CA LEU A 276 -5.96 19.74 -5.67
C LEU A 276 -6.17 20.95 -4.77
N GLU A 277 -7.40 21.22 -4.29
CA GLU A 277 -7.70 22.28 -3.32
C GLU A 277 -6.93 22.05 -2.01
N PHE A 278 -6.98 20.83 -1.48
CA PHE A 278 -6.25 20.48 -0.25
C PHE A 278 -4.75 20.69 -0.42
N LEU A 279 -4.15 20.15 -1.49
CA LEU A 279 -2.72 20.29 -1.76
C LEU A 279 -2.30 21.76 -1.97
N ALA A 280 -3.14 22.58 -2.56
CA ALA A 280 -2.86 24.01 -2.76
C ALA A 280 -2.84 24.82 -1.44
N LYS A 281 -3.59 24.39 -0.42
CA LYS A 281 -3.61 25.03 0.91
C LYS A 281 -2.36 24.70 1.74
N VAL A 282 -1.69 23.61 1.42
CA VAL A 282 -0.50 23.14 2.14
C VAL A 282 0.73 23.48 1.33
N ARG A 283 1.48 24.51 1.79
CA ARG A 283 2.77 24.85 1.17
C ARG A 283 3.77 23.72 1.43
N ALA A 284 4.45 23.33 0.37
CA ALA A 284 5.52 22.32 0.42
C ALA A 284 6.71 22.76 1.30
#